data_9b6d7a1f068a81c4cb176895945433d4
#
_entry.id   9b6d7a1f068a81c4cb176895945433d4
#
_cell.length_a   1.000
_cell.length_b   1.000
_cell.length_c   1.000
_cell.angle_alpha   90.00
_cell.angle_beta   90.00
_cell.angle_gamma   90.00
#
_symmetry.space_group_name_H-M   'P 1'
#
loop_
_entity.id
_entity.type
_entity.pdbx_description
1 polymer ?
#
loop_
_entity_poly.entity_id
_entity_poly.type
_entity_poly.pdbx_seq_one_letter_code
_entity_poly.pdbx_strand_id
1 'polypeptide(L)'
;MIKSIELVDFLSHSDTKLEFKDGVTIFVGDNGAGKSSVIDAITYALFGEHTRKNPKSLIRRGTNQGYAKIEFSIRDKQYEAFRKIKNISSNYLEAKFFETTDNNRIDIASGERKQYNESMKEEVEKIIGMDYKKLQIASIVQQGELNAIIDSRAADRQELLNSIIGIDKLNIASKYMLENIKKFREKIKTDLGYNDDDIENLTR
;
A
#
# COMPACT_ATOMS: atom_id res chain seq x y z
N MET A 1 -0.58 4.80 14.14
CA MET A 1 -1.33 3.78 14.89
C MET A 1 -2.77 3.73 14.41
N ILE A 2 -3.35 2.54 14.21
CA ILE A 2 -4.79 2.38 13.91
C ILE A 2 -5.59 2.65 15.19
N LYS A 3 -6.64 3.47 15.11
CA LYS A 3 -7.49 3.85 16.24
C LYS A 3 -8.81 3.09 16.21
N SER A 4 -9.47 3.07 15.06
CA SER A 4 -10.74 2.36 14.90
C SER A 4 -10.92 1.81 13.49
N ILE A 5 -11.78 0.81 13.34
CA ILE A 5 -12.28 0.33 12.06
C ILE A 5 -13.78 0.13 12.15
N GLU A 6 -14.50 0.52 11.12
CA GLU A 6 -15.93 0.35 10.96
C GLU A 6 -16.21 -0.39 9.65
N LEU A 7 -16.94 -1.48 9.73
CA LEU A 7 -17.28 -2.38 8.63
C LEU A 7 -18.80 -2.53 8.55
N VAL A 8 -19.37 -2.21 7.40
CA VAL A 8 -20.78 -2.43 7.16
C VAL A 8 -20.95 -3.24 5.88
N ASP A 9 -21.67 -4.35 6.00
CA ASP A 9 -21.88 -5.33 4.93
C ASP A 9 -20.58 -5.71 4.20
N PHE A 10 -19.51 -5.88 4.96
CA PHE A 10 -18.19 -6.21 4.47
C PHE A 10 -17.80 -7.64 4.85
N LEU A 11 -17.66 -8.54 3.88
CA LEU A 11 -17.35 -9.97 4.05
C LEU A 11 -18.34 -10.64 5.02
N SER A 12 -17.88 -11.09 6.20
CA SER A 12 -18.71 -11.70 7.24
C SER A 12 -19.35 -10.68 8.20
N HIS A 13 -18.92 -9.42 8.13
CA HIS A 13 -19.37 -8.37 9.02
C HIS A 13 -20.63 -7.69 8.48
N SER A 14 -21.72 -7.66 9.28
CA SER A 14 -22.94 -6.91 8.94
C SER A 14 -22.84 -5.45 9.35
N ASP A 15 -22.47 -5.24 10.61
CA ASP A 15 -22.20 -3.95 11.22
C ASP A 15 -21.23 -4.21 12.38
N THR A 16 -20.01 -3.74 12.23
CA THR A 16 -18.93 -4.02 13.19
C THR A 16 -18.08 -2.78 13.35
N LYS A 17 -17.96 -2.30 14.58
CA LYS A 17 -17.04 -1.25 14.97
C LYS A 17 -16.04 -1.80 15.97
N LEU A 18 -14.76 -1.65 15.69
CA LEU A 18 -13.65 -2.08 16.54
C LEU A 18 -12.80 -0.85 16.88
N GLU A 19 -12.47 -0.73 18.16
CA GLU A 19 -11.55 0.29 18.65
C GLU A 19 -10.26 -0.39 19.12
N PHE A 20 -9.12 0.19 18.74
CA PHE A 20 -7.81 -0.33 19.06
C PHE A 20 -7.13 0.55 20.10
N LYS A 21 -6.56 -0.08 21.11
CA LYS A 21 -5.72 0.57 22.10
C LYS A 21 -4.26 0.33 21.81
N ASP A 22 -3.39 1.09 22.46
CA ASP A 22 -1.96 0.82 22.39
C ASP A 22 -1.64 -0.56 22.94
N GLY A 23 -0.74 -1.29 22.29
CA GLY A 23 -0.35 -2.64 22.66
C GLY A 23 -0.78 -3.70 21.65
N VAL A 24 -1.13 -4.90 22.12
CA VAL A 24 -1.49 -6.06 21.31
C VAL A 24 -3.00 -6.28 21.37
N THR A 25 -3.64 -6.38 20.20
CA THR A 25 -5.04 -6.78 20.05
C THR A 25 -5.13 -8.19 19.53
N ILE A 26 -5.87 -9.06 20.21
CA ILE A 26 -6.07 -10.47 19.83
C ILE A 26 -7.53 -10.68 19.42
N PHE A 27 -7.75 -11.19 18.21
CA PHE A 27 -9.07 -11.62 17.74
C PHE A 27 -9.26 -13.11 17.98
N VAL A 28 -10.26 -13.46 18.79
CA VAL A 28 -10.62 -14.85 19.14
C VAL A 28 -12.01 -15.16 18.58
N GLY A 29 -12.19 -16.36 18.07
CA GLY A 29 -13.49 -16.81 17.55
C GLY A 29 -13.33 -18.00 16.60
N ASP A 30 -14.44 -18.57 16.16
CA ASP A 30 -14.50 -19.74 15.29
C ASP A 30 -13.94 -19.46 13.89
N ASN A 31 -13.69 -20.54 13.14
CA ASN A 31 -13.33 -20.45 11.74
C ASN A 31 -14.49 -19.81 10.95
N GLY A 32 -14.17 -18.80 10.13
CA GLY A 32 -15.19 -18.05 9.40
C GLY A 32 -15.81 -16.88 10.14
N ALA A 33 -15.50 -16.66 11.43
CA ALA A 33 -16.03 -15.53 12.23
C ALA A 33 -15.58 -14.13 11.73
N GLY A 34 -14.68 -14.05 10.75
CA GLY A 34 -14.27 -12.77 10.16
C GLY A 34 -12.95 -12.20 10.69
N LYS A 35 -12.18 -12.94 11.48
CA LYS A 35 -10.90 -12.47 12.02
C LYS A 35 -9.95 -11.94 10.93
N SER A 36 -9.72 -12.71 9.87
CA SER A 36 -8.89 -12.30 8.73
C SER A 36 -9.56 -11.21 7.87
N SER A 37 -10.88 -11.12 7.89
CA SER A 37 -11.62 -10.08 7.15
C SER A 37 -11.33 -8.68 7.68
N VAL A 38 -10.91 -8.54 8.93
CA VAL A 38 -10.47 -7.25 9.50
C VAL A 38 -9.18 -6.78 8.82
N ILE A 39 -8.25 -7.69 8.56
CA ILE A 39 -7.00 -7.35 7.84
C ILE A 39 -7.31 -6.95 6.39
N ASP A 40 -8.15 -7.74 5.68
CA ASP A 40 -8.62 -7.37 4.34
C ASP A 40 -9.30 -5.99 4.33
N ALA A 41 -10.06 -5.67 5.36
CA ALA A 41 -10.74 -4.38 5.47
C ALA A 41 -9.76 -3.21 5.71
N ILE A 42 -8.73 -3.40 6.53
CA ILE A 42 -7.69 -2.41 6.76
C ILE A 42 -6.95 -2.11 5.45
N THR A 43 -6.48 -3.15 4.76
CA THR A 43 -5.75 -2.98 3.50
C THR A 43 -6.63 -2.39 2.40
N TYR A 44 -7.90 -2.80 2.34
CA TYR A 44 -8.84 -2.25 1.40
C TYR A 44 -9.16 -0.77 1.68
N ALA A 45 -9.44 -0.41 2.92
CA ALA A 45 -9.75 0.98 3.29
C ALA A 45 -8.57 1.91 2.97
N LEU A 46 -7.34 1.49 3.24
CA LEU A 46 -6.14 2.30 3.00
C LEU A 46 -5.75 2.34 1.51
N PHE A 47 -5.56 1.19 0.89
CA PHE A 47 -4.92 1.08 -0.43
C PHE A 47 -5.89 0.70 -1.56
N GLY A 48 -7.13 0.28 -1.25
CA GLY A 48 -8.03 -0.33 -2.23
C GLY A 48 -7.61 -1.76 -2.63
N GLU A 49 -6.60 -2.30 -1.98
CA GLU A 49 -6.05 -3.63 -2.24
C GLU A 49 -6.67 -4.68 -1.30
N HIS A 50 -6.81 -5.90 -1.77
CA HIS A 50 -7.42 -7.00 -1.02
C HIS A 50 -6.93 -8.35 -1.55
N THR A 51 -7.06 -9.40 -0.75
CA THR A 51 -6.62 -10.75 -1.12
C THR A 51 -7.57 -11.48 -2.07
N ARG A 52 -8.78 -10.94 -2.33
CA ARG A 52 -9.81 -11.55 -3.15
C ARG A 52 -9.64 -11.23 -4.63
N LYS A 53 -10.15 -12.10 -5.52
CA LYS A 53 -10.04 -11.92 -6.98
C LYS A 53 -10.82 -10.71 -7.53
N ASN A 54 -11.89 -10.29 -6.84
CA ASN A 54 -12.79 -9.23 -7.31
C ASN A 54 -13.24 -8.37 -6.12
N PRO A 55 -13.22 -7.02 -6.21
CA PRO A 55 -13.72 -6.14 -5.16
C PRO A 55 -15.16 -6.42 -4.73
N LYS A 56 -16.03 -6.84 -5.66
CA LYS A 56 -17.41 -7.22 -5.33
C LYS A 56 -17.51 -8.39 -4.35
N SER A 57 -16.49 -9.24 -4.28
CA SER A 57 -16.44 -10.34 -3.31
C SER A 57 -16.19 -9.90 -1.87
N LEU A 58 -15.87 -8.63 -1.66
CA LEU A 58 -15.79 -8.01 -0.34
C LEU A 58 -17.16 -7.63 0.21
N ILE A 59 -18.19 -7.52 -0.64
CA ILE A 59 -19.56 -7.26 -0.21
C ILE A 59 -20.11 -8.50 0.47
N ARG A 60 -20.81 -8.32 1.59
CA ARG A 60 -21.47 -9.40 2.32
C ARG A 60 -22.52 -10.08 1.45
N ARG A 61 -22.60 -11.40 1.52
CA ARG A 61 -23.59 -12.17 0.76
C ARG A 61 -25.00 -11.73 1.16
N GLY A 62 -25.85 -11.46 0.16
CA GLY A 62 -27.22 -11.01 0.35
C GLY A 62 -27.39 -9.49 0.42
N THR A 63 -26.31 -8.72 0.31
CA THR A 63 -26.36 -7.26 0.24
C THR A 63 -25.82 -6.74 -1.08
N ASN A 64 -26.13 -5.49 -1.43
CA ASN A 64 -25.76 -4.86 -2.69
C ASN A 64 -24.63 -3.84 -2.56
N GLN A 65 -24.20 -3.54 -1.35
CA GLN A 65 -23.13 -2.60 -1.06
C GLN A 65 -22.48 -2.94 0.26
N GLY A 66 -21.28 -2.45 0.46
CA GLY A 66 -20.56 -2.55 1.72
C GLY A 66 -19.48 -1.48 1.79
N TYR A 67 -18.99 -1.18 2.98
CA TYR A 67 -17.88 -0.25 3.15
C TYR A 67 -16.95 -0.67 4.29
N ALA A 68 -15.74 -0.17 4.18
CA ALA A 68 -14.75 -0.18 5.25
C ALA A 68 -14.26 1.25 5.50
N LYS A 69 -14.24 1.64 6.77
CA LYS A 69 -13.72 2.92 7.24
C LYS A 69 -12.67 2.65 8.31
N ILE A 70 -11.55 3.35 8.25
CA ILE A 70 -10.46 3.24 9.22
C ILE A 70 -10.06 4.64 9.69
N GLU A 71 -9.86 4.77 10.99
CA GLU A 71 -9.26 5.95 11.60
C GLU A 71 -7.89 5.58 12.13
N PHE A 72 -6.89 6.38 11.82
CA PHE A 72 -5.51 6.13 12.23
C PHE A 72 -4.75 7.43 12.47
N SER A 73 -3.66 7.33 13.23
CA SER A 73 -2.76 8.47 13.48
C SER A 73 -1.36 8.17 12.96
N ILE A 74 -0.75 9.19 12.39
CA ILE A 74 0.67 9.20 12.01
C ILE A 74 1.27 10.48 12.58
N ARG A 75 2.30 10.33 13.43
CA ARG A 75 2.85 11.41 14.23
C ARG A 75 1.71 12.07 15.03
N ASP A 76 1.55 13.39 14.95
CA ASP A 76 0.55 14.17 15.68
C ASP A 76 -0.75 14.42 14.89
N LYS A 77 -0.88 13.79 13.69
CA LYS A 77 -2.03 13.96 12.81
C LYS A 77 -2.93 12.74 12.81
N GLN A 78 -4.22 12.99 12.75
CA GLN A 78 -5.25 11.94 12.62
C GLN A 78 -5.81 11.93 11.20
N TYR A 79 -6.13 10.74 10.72
CA TYR A 79 -6.63 10.51 9.37
C TYR A 79 -7.81 9.56 9.39
N GLU A 80 -8.72 9.77 8.46
CA GLU A 80 -9.82 8.86 8.16
C GLU A 80 -9.76 8.44 6.69
N ALA A 81 -9.76 7.13 6.45
CA ALA A 81 -9.86 6.54 5.14
C ALA A 81 -11.14 5.72 5.02
N PHE A 82 -11.93 6.00 4.00
CA PHE A 82 -13.22 5.35 3.74
C PHE A 82 -13.28 4.82 2.31
N ARG A 83 -13.72 3.57 2.13
CA ARG A 83 -14.01 3.01 0.81
C ARG A 83 -15.31 2.23 0.83
N LYS A 84 -16.17 2.51 -0.16
CA LYS A 84 -17.47 1.87 -0.36
C LYS A 84 -17.50 1.15 -1.71
N ILE A 85 -18.11 -0.01 -1.73
CA ILE A 85 -18.32 -0.85 -2.91
C ILE A 85 -19.82 -1.02 -3.14
N LYS A 86 -20.26 -0.94 -4.39
CA LYS A 86 -21.63 -1.29 -4.80
C LYS A 86 -21.61 -2.37 -5.85
N ASN A 87 -22.53 -3.32 -5.76
CA ASN A 87 -22.73 -4.39 -6.75
C ASN A 87 -23.65 -3.93 -7.88
N ILE A 88 -23.19 -2.94 -8.65
CA ILE A 88 -23.87 -2.46 -9.86
C ILE A 88 -23.00 -2.74 -11.09
N SER A 89 -23.59 -2.58 -12.29
CA SER A 89 -22.92 -2.89 -13.57
C SER A 89 -21.63 -2.09 -13.82
N SER A 90 -21.58 -0.86 -13.38
CA SER A 90 -20.35 -0.08 -13.31
C SER A 90 -19.71 -0.34 -11.94
N ASN A 91 -18.46 -0.77 -11.88
CA ASN A 91 -17.71 -0.92 -10.64
C ASN A 91 -17.70 0.41 -9.86
N TYR A 92 -18.79 0.64 -9.11
CA TYR A 92 -18.93 1.86 -8.32
C TYR A 92 -18.07 1.71 -7.06
N LEU A 93 -17.07 2.54 -6.99
CA LEU A 93 -16.16 2.64 -5.86
C LEU A 93 -16.18 4.09 -5.38
N GLU A 94 -16.55 4.30 -4.16
CA GLU A 94 -16.44 5.59 -3.49
C GLU A 94 -15.24 5.55 -2.56
N ALA A 95 -14.37 6.53 -2.67
CA ALA A 95 -13.18 6.67 -1.83
C ALA A 95 -13.15 8.07 -1.22
N LYS A 96 -12.84 8.15 0.08
CA LYS A 96 -12.71 9.42 0.81
C LYS A 96 -11.53 9.33 1.75
N PHE A 97 -10.70 10.36 1.75
CA PHE A 97 -9.54 10.45 2.63
C PHE A 97 -9.44 11.84 3.23
N PHE A 98 -9.41 11.90 4.54
CA PHE A 98 -9.43 13.14 5.30
C PHE A 98 -8.29 13.19 6.32
N GLU A 99 -7.73 14.37 6.53
CA GLU A 99 -7.04 14.72 7.76
C GLU A 99 -8.08 15.26 8.75
N THR A 100 -8.11 14.71 9.96
CA THR A 100 -9.10 15.05 10.98
C THR A 100 -8.43 15.73 12.16
N THR A 101 -9.02 16.79 12.64
CA THR A 101 -8.69 17.46 13.89
C THR A 101 -9.95 17.56 14.74
N ASP A 102 -9.84 17.89 16.03
CA ASP A 102 -10.98 17.92 16.97
C ASP A 102 -12.18 18.72 16.45
N ASN A 103 -11.94 19.76 15.62
CA ASN A 103 -12.98 20.68 15.14
C ASN A 103 -13.05 20.82 13.61
N ASN A 104 -12.23 20.10 12.85
CA ASN A 104 -12.16 20.27 11.39
C ASN A 104 -11.83 18.97 10.66
N ARG A 105 -12.33 18.84 9.45
CA ARG A 105 -12.09 17.72 8.56
C ARG A 105 -11.66 18.25 7.20
N ILE A 106 -10.42 18.03 6.85
CA ILE A 106 -9.81 18.49 5.61
C ILE A 106 -9.82 17.36 4.60
N ASP A 107 -10.46 17.54 3.48
CA ASP A 107 -10.48 16.59 2.38
C ASP A 107 -9.11 16.57 1.67
N ILE A 108 -8.46 15.42 1.67
CA ILE A 108 -7.19 15.21 0.98
C ILE A 108 -7.44 14.58 -0.39
N ALA A 109 -8.32 13.57 -0.46
CA ALA A 109 -8.67 12.90 -1.70
C ALA A 109 -10.04 12.22 -1.56
N SER A 110 -11.03 12.67 -2.33
CA SER A 110 -12.38 12.10 -2.30
C SER A 110 -13.01 12.03 -3.67
N GLY A 111 -13.82 11.00 -3.92
CA GLY A 111 -14.58 10.86 -5.16
C GLY A 111 -15.20 9.48 -5.37
N GLU A 112 -15.94 9.38 -6.47
CA GLU A 112 -16.76 8.20 -6.80
C GLU A 112 -16.32 7.48 -8.08
N ARG A 113 -15.15 7.80 -8.63
CA ARG A 113 -14.62 7.21 -9.87
C ARG A 113 -13.31 6.46 -9.59
N LYS A 114 -12.95 5.55 -10.48
CA LYS A 114 -11.71 4.76 -10.38
C LYS A 114 -10.46 5.64 -10.16
N GLN A 115 -10.37 6.77 -10.85
CA GLN A 115 -9.26 7.72 -10.72
C GLN A 115 -9.10 8.26 -9.29
N TYR A 116 -10.19 8.45 -8.55
CA TYR A 116 -10.13 8.91 -7.16
C TYR A 116 -9.66 7.83 -6.20
N ASN A 117 -9.90 6.55 -6.52
CA ASN A 117 -9.31 5.45 -5.77
C ASN A 117 -7.80 5.38 -5.93
N GLU A 118 -7.29 5.66 -7.13
CA GLU A 118 -5.86 5.73 -7.43
C GLU A 118 -5.23 6.96 -6.74
N SER A 119 -5.86 8.14 -6.87
CA SER A 119 -5.42 9.36 -6.18
C SER A 119 -5.40 9.20 -4.66
N MET A 120 -6.44 8.61 -4.06
CA MET A 120 -6.45 8.31 -2.63
C MET A 120 -5.34 7.35 -2.23
N LYS A 121 -5.08 6.31 -3.04
CA LYS A 121 -3.99 5.35 -2.78
C LYS A 121 -2.64 6.07 -2.75
N GLU A 122 -2.35 6.91 -3.73
CA GLU A 122 -1.11 7.69 -3.79
C GLU A 122 -0.92 8.60 -2.57
N GLU A 123 -1.97 9.30 -2.13
CA GLU A 123 -1.90 10.15 -0.95
C GLU A 123 -1.71 9.35 0.35
N VAL A 124 -2.39 8.21 0.48
CA VAL A 124 -2.19 7.29 1.61
C VAL A 124 -0.75 6.77 1.62
N GLU A 125 -0.22 6.35 0.47
CA GLU A 125 1.17 5.88 0.34
C GLU A 125 2.20 6.96 0.72
N LYS A 126 1.97 8.21 0.33
CA LYS A 126 2.82 9.35 0.71
C LYS A 126 2.80 9.59 2.22
N ILE A 127 1.62 9.56 2.85
CA ILE A 127 1.45 9.83 4.28
C ILE A 127 1.99 8.69 5.12
N ILE A 128 1.71 7.43 4.76
CA ILE A 128 2.21 6.24 5.46
C ILE A 128 3.71 6.02 5.19
N GLY A 129 4.22 6.48 4.04
CA GLY A 129 5.61 6.29 3.62
C GLY A 129 5.90 4.91 3.02
N MET A 130 4.87 4.10 2.75
CA MET A 130 5.01 2.78 2.13
C MET A 130 3.80 2.43 1.27
N ASP A 131 4.03 1.65 0.21
CA ASP A 131 2.98 1.07 -0.62
C ASP A 131 2.40 -0.21 -0.01
N TYR A 132 1.30 -0.71 -0.60
CA TYR A 132 0.64 -1.93 -0.14
C TYR A 132 1.57 -3.14 -0.10
N LYS A 133 2.45 -3.33 -1.11
CA LYS A 133 3.37 -4.46 -1.15
C LYS A 133 4.35 -4.44 0.01
N LYS A 134 4.91 -3.27 0.30
CA LYS A 134 5.81 -3.07 1.44
C LYS A 134 5.10 -3.31 2.76
N LEU A 135 3.88 -2.81 2.92
CA LEU A 135 3.07 -3.06 4.11
C LEU A 135 2.77 -4.55 4.27
N GLN A 136 2.39 -5.24 3.20
CA GLN A 136 2.13 -6.68 3.21
C GLN A 136 3.34 -7.47 3.68
N ILE A 137 4.51 -7.16 3.15
CA ILE A 137 5.76 -7.84 3.47
C ILE A 137 6.24 -7.51 4.90
N ALA A 138 6.19 -6.22 5.28
CA ALA A 138 6.80 -5.75 6.53
C ALA A 138 5.90 -5.93 7.75
N SER A 139 4.57 -5.96 7.58
CA SER A 139 3.63 -5.80 8.69
C SER A 139 2.49 -6.81 8.70
N ILE A 140 2.23 -7.53 7.60
CA ILE A 140 1.14 -8.50 7.49
C ILE A 140 1.73 -9.88 7.26
N VAL A 141 1.57 -10.75 8.25
CA VAL A 141 1.96 -12.16 8.12
C VAL A 141 0.69 -12.99 8.01
N GLN A 142 0.44 -13.54 6.84
CA GLN A 142 -0.69 -14.45 6.62
C GLN A 142 -0.36 -15.86 7.11
N GLN A 143 -1.42 -16.63 7.38
CA GLN A 143 -1.27 -18.02 7.80
C GLN A 143 -0.50 -18.84 6.73
N GLY A 144 0.65 -19.38 7.11
CA GLY A 144 1.55 -20.13 6.21
C GLY A 144 2.67 -19.31 5.56
N GLU A 145 2.60 -17.98 5.53
CA GLU A 145 3.63 -17.12 4.91
C GLU A 145 4.94 -17.08 5.71
N LEU A 146 4.88 -17.23 7.04
CA LEU A 146 6.10 -17.32 7.87
C LEU A 146 7.00 -18.46 7.39
N ASN A 147 6.44 -19.63 7.11
CA ASN A 147 7.21 -20.76 6.59
C ASN A 147 7.75 -20.45 5.18
N ALA A 148 6.98 -19.80 4.32
CA ALA A 148 7.42 -19.42 2.99
C ALA A 148 8.61 -18.43 3.03
N ILE A 149 8.63 -17.51 3.98
CA ILE A 149 9.76 -16.57 4.18
C ILE A 149 10.98 -17.32 4.73
N ILE A 150 10.79 -18.23 5.68
CA ILE A 150 11.86 -19.01 6.28
C ILE A 150 12.47 -19.95 5.24
N ASP A 151 11.64 -20.60 4.43
CA ASP A 151 12.03 -21.58 3.42
C ASP A 151 12.49 -20.93 2.10
N SER A 152 12.32 -19.60 1.93
CA SER A 152 12.77 -18.89 0.75
C SER A 152 14.30 -18.87 0.64
N ARG A 153 14.80 -18.78 -0.60
CA ARG A 153 16.25 -18.69 -0.86
C ARG A 153 16.79 -17.38 -0.27
N ALA A 154 18.06 -17.40 0.12
CA ALA A 154 18.72 -16.23 0.70
C ALA A 154 18.66 -15.00 -0.21
N ALA A 155 18.75 -15.19 -1.54
CA ALA A 155 18.62 -14.13 -2.52
C ALA A 155 17.22 -13.47 -2.51
N ASP A 156 16.15 -14.29 -2.44
CA ASP A 156 14.78 -13.82 -2.43
C ASP A 156 14.47 -13.03 -1.14
N ARG A 157 15.01 -13.48 0.00
CA ARG A 157 14.93 -12.75 1.27
C ARG A 157 15.67 -11.41 1.23
N GLN A 158 16.84 -11.39 0.60
CA GLN A 158 17.64 -10.17 0.47
C GLN A 158 16.93 -9.16 -0.44
N GLU A 159 16.37 -9.60 -1.56
CA GLU A 159 15.58 -8.74 -2.46
C GLU A 159 14.37 -8.15 -1.74
N LEU A 160 13.67 -8.97 -0.97
CA LEU A 160 12.54 -8.58 -0.14
C LEU A 160 12.93 -7.53 0.90
N LEU A 161 14.02 -7.73 1.64
CA LEU A 161 14.54 -6.75 2.60
C LEU A 161 14.97 -5.45 1.90
N ASN A 162 15.65 -5.54 0.75
CA ASN A 162 16.07 -4.39 -0.04
C ASN A 162 14.87 -3.56 -0.51
N SER A 163 13.75 -4.22 -0.88
CA SER A 163 12.53 -3.53 -1.29
C SER A 163 11.85 -2.81 -0.12
N ILE A 164 11.86 -3.39 1.09
CA ILE A 164 11.31 -2.78 2.30
C ILE A 164 12.10 -1.53 2.69
N ILE A 165 13.44 -1.66 2.70
CA ILE A 165 14.35 -0.56 3.07
C ILE A 165 14.42 0.52 1.97
N GLY A 166 13.99 0.18 0.73
CA GLY A 166 14.02 1.10 -0.41
C GLY A 166 15.38 1.19 -1.10
N ILE A 167 16.29 0.26 -0.83
CA ILE A 167 17.62 0.15 -1.49
C ILE A 167 17.47 -0.15 -2.99
N ASP A 168 16.38 -0.79 -3.39
CA ASP A 168 16.00 -1.00 -4.79
C ASP A 168 16.02 0.30 -5.61
N LYS A 169 15.57 1.41 -5.03
CA LYS A 169 15.63 2.75 -5.66
C LYS A 169 17.06 3.22 -5.91
N LEU A 170 17.98 2.93 -5.00
CA LEU A 170 19.39 3.25 -5.17
C LEU A 170 20.03 2.42 -6.29
N ASN A 171 19.68 1.14 -6.38
CA ASN A 171 20.13 0.27 -7.47
C ASN A 171 19.62 0.76 -8.84
N ILE A 172 18.35 1.18 -8.91
CA ILE A 172 17.77 1.78 -10.11
C ILE A 172 18.50 3.08 -10.47
N ALA A 173 18.70 3.98 -9.50
CA ALA A 173 19.42 5.23 -9.71
C ALA A 173 20.86 4.98 -10.21
N SER A 174 21.58 4.05 -9.58
CA SER A 174 22.93 3.64 -10.00
C SER A 174 22.96 3.13 -11.44
N LYS A 175 21.99 2.29 -11.82
CA LYS A 175 21.87 1.79 -13.21
C LYS A 175 21.67 2.93 -14.22
N TYR A 176 20.76 3.85 -13.93
CA TYR A 176 20.53 5.02 -14.78
C TYR A 176 21.77 5.93 -14.87
N MET A 177 22.50 6.11 -13.78
CA MET A 177 23.75 6.88 -13.80
C MET A 177 24.80 6.21 -14.70
N LEU A 178 24.98 4.89 -14.58
CA LEU A 178 25.91 4.14 -15.43
C LEU A 178 25.55 4.20 -16.92
N GLU A 179 24.24 4.09 -17.25
CA GLU A 179 23.78 4.25 -18.62
C GLU A 179 24.03 5.66 -19.17
N ASN A 180 23.80 6.69 -18.36
CA ASN A 180 24.09 8.07 -18.76
C ASN A 180 25.60 8.33 -18.94
N ILE A 181 26.42 7.80 -18.03
CA ILE A 181 27.87 7.88 -18.16
C ILE A 181 28.31 7.22 -19.48
N LYS A 182 27.79 6.04 -19.81
CA LYS A 182 28.08 5.35 -21.06
C LYS A 182 27.72 6.19 -22.28
N LYS A 183 26.47 6.71 -22.31
CA LYS A 183 26.01 7.58 -23.40
C LYS A 183 26.85 8.84 -23.53
N PHE A 184 27.28 9.43 -22.42
CA PHE A 184 28.12 10.62 -22.41
C PHE A 184 29.54 10.31 -22.97
N ARG A 185 30.12 9.19 -22.56
CA ARG A 185 31.42 8.72 -23.13
C ARG A 185 31.36 8.46 -24.63
N GLU A 186 30.28 7.78 -25.09
CA GLU A 186 30.04 7.54 -26.51
C GLU A 186 29.93 8.85 -27.30
N LYS A 187 29.20 9.85 -26.73
CA LYS A 187 29.06 11.17 -27.35
C LYS A 187 30.39 11.93 -27.45
N ILE A 188 31.19 11.93 -26.38
CA ILE A 188 32.53 12.54 -26.40
C ILE A 188 33.43 11.88 -27.48
N LYS A 189 33.39 10.56 -27.57
CA LYS A 189 34.13 9.80 -28.57
C LYS A 189 33.71 10.14 -30.01
N THR A 190 32.40 10.27 -30.23
CA THR A 190 31.83 10.55 -31.55
C THR A 190 31.99 12.02 -31.96
N ASP A 191 31.68 12.96 -31.06
CA ASP A 191 31.61 14.38 -31.39
C ASP A 191 32.97 15.09 -31.28
N LEU A 192 33.84 14.63 -30.39
CA LEU A 192 35.12 15.28 -30.10
C LEU A 192 36.35 14.45 -30.51
N GLY A 193 36.15 13.21 -30.94
CA GLY A 193 37.24 12.34 -31.40
C GLY A 193 38.19 11.82 -30.32
N TYR A 194 37.82 11.97 -29.02
CA TYR A 194 38.62 11.43 -27.91
C TYR A 194 38.42 9.93 -27.80
N ASN A 195 39.52 9.21 -27.53
CA ASN A 195 39.48 7.77 -27.22
C ASN A 195 39.28 7.50 -25.72
N ASP A 196 39.15 6.22 -25.33
CA ASP A 196 38.90 5.85 -23.94
C ASP A 196 40.08 6.20 -23.01
N ASP A 197 41.35 6.14 -23.54
CA ASP A 197 42.56 6.51 -22.78
C ASP A 197 42.63 8.02 -22.54
N ASP A 198 42.21 8.85 -23.50
CA ASP A 198 42.12 10.30 -23.34
C ASP A 198 41.10 10.69 -22.27
N ILE A 199 39.96 10.00 -22.21
CA ILE A 199 38.91 10.23 -21.23
C ILE A 199 39.37 9.83 -19.81
N GLU A 200 40.12 8.73 -19.65
CA GLU A 200 40.68 8.32 -18.37
C GLU A 200 41.77 9.29 -17.87
N ASN A 201 42.56 9.84 -18.77
CA ASN A 201 43.59 10.84 -18.42
C ASN A 201 42.98 12.19 -17.97
N LEU A 202 41.77 12.53 -18.43
CA LEU A 202 41.03 13.73 -17.98
C LEU A 202 40.33 13.56 -16.65
N THR A 203 40.19 12.32 -16.16
CA THR A 203 39.49 12.01 -14.91
C THR A 203 40.42 11.72 -13.72
N ARG A 204 41.72 11.76 -13.92
CA ARG A 204 42.78 11.72 -12.90
C ARG A 204 43.22 13.13 -12.50
#